data_45cf8c1661d11520216f045b0b0750f0
#
_entry.id   45cf8c1661d11520216f045b0b0750f0
#
_cell.length_a   1.000
_cell.length_b   1.000
_cell.length_c   1.000
_cell.angle_alpha   90.00
_cell.angle_beta   90.00
_cell.angle_gamma   90.00
#
_symmetry.space_group_name_H-M   'P 1'
#
loop_
_entity.id
_entity.type
_entity.pdbx_description
1 polymer ?
#
loop_
_entity_poly.entity_id
_entity_poly.type
_entity_poly.pdbx_seq_one_letter_code
_entity_poly.pdbx_strand_id
1 'polypeptide(L)'
;FHGLYAEAIPVLKRHLEMPGAVWQPERCASMRFLSRCYLSMGDRRQGMVWALRAIAEAPELREPWVQAQEAAYAAEDWEGVVYYGRQAVDITERSGFYINEDRAWGAYPWDAMAYACYRIGDLRAAGAYGEQALLEEPDNPRLLENMRFYVGNKGGGYE
;
A
#
# COMPACT_ATOMS: atom_id res chain seq x y z
N PHE A 1 -7.59 -21.24 3.92
CA PHE A 1 -7.56 -19.95 3.19
C PHE A 1 -6.62 -19.97 1.98
N HIS A 2 -5.45 -20.66 2.02
CA HIS A 2 -4.54 -20.73 0.87
C HIS A 2 -5.20 -21.32 -0.40
N GLY A 3 -6.14 -22.24 -0.27
CA GLY A 3 -6.86 -22.82 -1.40
C GLY A 3 -7.65 -21.80 -2.21
N LEU A 4 -8.30 -20.85 -1.56
CA LEU A 4 -9.10 -19.82 -2.23
C LEU A 4 -8.23 -18.88 -3.08
N TYR A 5 -7.03 -18.53 -2.61
CA TYR A 5 -6.11 -17.71 -3.38
C TYR A 5 -5.56 -18.46 -4.61
N ALA A 6 -5.22 -19.72 -4.46
CA ALA A 6 -4.77 -20.57 -5.57
C ALA A 6 -5.85 -20.73 -6.66
N GLU A 7 -7.13 -20.83 -6.26
CA GLU A 7 -8.26 -20.90 -7.19
C GLU A 7 -8.55 -19.55 -7.87
N ALA A 8 -8.35 -18.44 -7.19
CA ALA A 8 -8.58 -17.10 -7.75
C ALA A 8 -7.57 -16.74 -8.85
N ILE A 9 -6.32 -17.16 -8.73
CA ILE A 9 -5.25 -16.81 -9.68
C ILE A 9 -5.59 -17.16 -11.13
N PRO A 10 -6.00 -18.40 -11.49
CA PRO A 10 -6.33 -18.72 -12.88
C PRO A 10 -7.55 -17.95 -13.39
N VAL A 11 -8.52 -17.66 -12.54
CA VAL A 11 -9.71 -16.88 -12.91
C VAL A 11 -9.32 -15.44 -13.26
N LEU A 12 -8.51 -14.78 -12.42
CA LEU A 12 -8.04 -13.42 -12.65
C LEU A 12 -7.15 -13.32 -13.91
N LYS A 13 -6.27 -14.29 -14.12
CA LYS A 13 -5.45 -14.35 -15.34
C LYS A 13 -6.30 -14.51 -16.58
N ARG A 14 -7.29 -15.41 -16.55
CA ARG A 14 -8.23 -15.60 -17.64
C ARG A 14 -9.00 -14.33 -17.95
N HIS A 15 -9.43 -13.57 -16.93
CA HIS A 15 -10.07 -12.27 -17.15
C HIS A 15 -9.16 -11.33 -17.96
N LEU A 16 -7.88 -11.24 -17.64
CA LEU A 16 -6.93 -10.37 -18.34
C LEU A 16 -6.67 -10.80 -19.80
N GLU A 17 -6.91 -12.07 -20.15
CA GLU A 17 -6.77 -12.64 -21.50
C GLU A 17 -8.04 -12.51 -22.33
N MET A 18 -9.18 -12.15 -21.72
CA MET A 18 -10.44 -12.01 -22.43
C MET A 18 -10.42 -10.82 -23.40
N PRO A 19 -10.81 -10.98 -24.67
CA PRO A 19 -10.83 -9.87 -25.64
C PRO A 19 -11.75 -8.71 -25.25
N GLY A 20 -12.79 -8.97 -24.44
CA GLY A 20 -13.71 -7.97 -23.93
C GLY A 20 -13.23 -7.23 -22.67
N ALA A 21 -12.16 -7.67 -22.03
CA ALA A 21 -11.61 -7.03 -20.84
C ALA A 21 -10.70 -5.85 -21.22
N VAL A 22 -11.29 -4.78 -21.73
CA VAL A 22 -10.57 -3.61 -22.26
C VAL A 22 -10.56 -2.41 -21.33
N TRP A 23 -11.38 -2.42 -20.27
CA TRP A 23 -11.47 -1.32 -19.34
C TRP A 23 -10.29 -1.35 -18.34
N GLN A 24 -9.40 -0.37 -18.49
CA GLN A 24 -8.14 -0.31 -17.73
C GLN A 24 -8.32 -0.39 -16.20
N PRO A 25 -9.25 0.35 -15.55
CA PRO A 25 -9.42 0.26 -14.10
C PRO A 25 -9.78 -1.15 -13.61
N GLU A 26 -10.60 -1.88 -14.35
CA GLU A 26 -10.98 -3.26 -14.01
C GLU A 26 -9.82 -4.24 -14.21
N ARG A 27 -9.06 -4.09 -15.29
CA ARG A 27 -7.84 -4.86 -15.54
C ARG A 27 -6.81 -4.59 -14.44
N CYS A 28 -6.60 -3.32 -14.09
CA CYS A 28 -5.75 -2.92 -12.97
C CYS A 28 -6.20 -3.56 -11.65
N ALA A 29 -7.51 -3.59 -11.36
CA ALA A 29 -8.04 -4.26 -10.18
C ALA A 29 -7.72 -5.75 -10.18
N SER A 30 -7.89 -6.46 -11.30
CA SER A 30 -7.52 -7.88 -11.41
C SER A 30 -6.04 -8.11 -11.16
N MET A 31 -5.16 -7.24 -11.65
CA MET A 31 -3.71 -7.32 -11.39
C MET A 31 -3.38 -7.07 -9.91
N ARG A 32 -4.05 -6.11 -9.23
CA ARG A 32 -3.91 -5.89 -7.79
C ARG A 32 -4.35 -7.11 -6.99
N PHE A 33 -5.48 -7.74 -7.36
CA PHE A 33 -5.93 -8.96 -6.70
C PHE A 33 -4.97 -10.13 -6.94
N LEU A 34 -4.37 -10.27 -8.11
CA LEU A 34 -3.29 -11.24 -8.36
C LEU A 34 -2.11 -11.00 -7.43
N SER A 35 -1.68 -9.73 -7.29
CA SER A 35 -0.62 -9.37 -6.35
C SER A 35 -0.94 -9.85 -4.94
N ARG A 36 -2.15 -9.58 -4.42
CA ARG A 36 -2.59 -10.01 -3.09
C ARG A 36 -2.64 -11.52 -2.93
N CYS A 37 -3.14 -12.24 -3.94
CA CYS A 37 -3.15 -13.70 -3.91
C CYS A 37 -1.74 -14.25 -3.75
N TYR A 38 -0.78 -13.78 -4.53
CA TYR A 38 0.60 -14.22 -4.44
C TYR A 38 1.25 -13.85 -3.12
N LEU A 39 1.05 -12.62 -2.62
CA LEU A 39 1.55 -12.21 -1.30
C LEU A 39 0.97 -13.09 -0.18
N SER A 40 -0.33 -13.37 -0.22
CA SER A 40 -1.00 -14.24 0.77
C SER A 40 -0.51 -15.69 0.74
N MET A 41 0.02 -16.14 -0.39
CA MET A 41 0.64 -17.44 -0.56
C MET A 41 2.15 -17.43 -0.23
N GLY A 42 2.72 -16.28 0.13
CA GLY A 42 4.13 -16.11 0.46
C GLY A 42 5.04 -15.87 -0.76
N ASP A 43 4.48 -15.81 -1.96
CA ASP A 43 5.26 -15.50 -3.19
C ASP A 43 5.39 -13.98 -3.36
N ARG A 44 6.31 -13.41 -2.59
CA ARG A 44 6.60 -11.96 -2.60
C ARG A 44 7.05 -11.45 -3.97
N ARG A 45 7.80 -12.30 -4.72
CA ARG A 45 8.29 -11.93 -6.05
C ARG A 45 7.13 -11.75 -7.04
N GLN A 46 6.23 -12.73 -7.14
CA GLN A 46 5.06 -12.63 -8.00
C GLN A 46 4.10 -11.52 -7.52
N GLY A 47 3.97 -11.35 -6.21
CA GLY A 47 3.22 -10.25 -5.62
C GLY A 47 3.68 -8.90 -6.15
N MET A 48 4.99 -8.62 -6.12
CA MET A 48 5.56 -7.39 -6.65
C MET A 48 5.40 -7.29 -8.18
N VAL A 49 5.65 -8.36 -8.92
CA VAL A 49 5.49 -8.36 -10.39
C VAL A 49 4.08 -7.92 -10.80
N TRP A 50 3.05 -8.45 -10.14
CA TRP A 50 1.67 -8.10 -10.45
C TRP A 50 1.29 -6.69 -9.98
N ALA A 51 1.84 -6.22 -8.86
CA ALA A 51 1.68 -4.84 -8.43
C ALA A 51 2.27 -3.83 -9.45
N LEU A 52 3.48 -4.11 -9.95
CA LEU A 52 4.12 -3.27 -10.98
C LEU A 52 3.36 -3.30 -12.32
N ARG A 53 2.79 -4.44 -12.69
CA ARG A 53 1.90 -4.53 -13.87
C ARG A 53 0.62 -3.70 -13.68
N ALA A 54 0.06 -3.69 -12.48
CA ALA A 54 -1.11 -2.86 -12.17
C ALA A 54 -0.78 -1.36 -12.28
N ILE A 55 0.41 -0.92 -11.83
CA ILE A 55 0.88 0.46 -12.04
C ILE A 55 1.02 0.76 -13.54
N ALA A 56 1.63 -0.14 -14.30
CA ALA A 56 1.81 0.07 -15.74
C ALA A 56 0.47 0.13 -16.50
N GLU A 57 -0.56 -0.58 -16.04
CA GLU A 57 -1.90 -0.59 -16.64
C GLU A 57 -2.64 0.74 -16.37
N ALA A 58 -2.58 1.28 -15.15
CA ALA A 58 -3.31 2.48 -14.76
C ALA A 58 -2.50 3.33 -13.74
N PRO A 59 -1.42 3.99 -14.19
CA PRO A 59 -0.51 4.73 -13.31
C PRO A 59 -1.15 5.97 -12.66
N GLU A 60 -2.25 6.46 -13.21
CA GLU A 60 -3.04 7.60 -12.71
C GLU A 60 -3.93 7.25 -11.51
N LEU A 61 -4.14 5.96 -11.23
CA LEU A 61 -4.91 5.51 -10.07
C LEU A 61 -3.99 5.35 -8.85
N ARG A 62 -4.49 5.69 -7.66
CA ARG A 62 -3.73 5.55 -6.39
C ARG A 62 -3.55 4.10 -5.96
N GLU A 63 -4.57 3.28 -6.15
CA GLU A 63 -4.65 1.91 -5.68
C GLU A 63 -3.50 0.99 -6.13
N PRO A 64 -3.03 1.01 -7.40
CA PRO A 64 -1.90 0.17 -7.79
C PRO A 64 -0.58 0.57 -7.11
N TRP A 65 -0.37 1.85 -6.82
CA TRP A 65 0.79 2.31 -6.06
C TRP A 65 0.75 1.83 -4.61
N VAL A 66 -0.43 1.88 -3.98
CA VAL A 66 -0.62 1.31 -2.63
C VAL A 66 -0.42 -0.20 -2.64
N GLN A 67 -0.83 -0.91 -3.70
CA GLN A 67 -0.57 -2.33 -3.82
C GLN A 67 0.94 -2.65 -3.94
N ALA A 68 1.70 -1.82 -4.65
CA ALA A 68 3.16 -1.96 -4.72
C ALA A 68 3.83 -1.62 -3.37
N GLN A 69 3.29 -0.64 -2.65
CA GLN A 69 3.70 -0.34 -1.28
C GLN A 69 3.49 -1.54 -0.34
N GLU A 70 2.35 -2.23 -0.44
CA GLU A 70 2.09 -3.47 0.32
C GLU A 70 3.07 -4.59 -0.03
N ALA A 71 3.37 -4.75 -1.32
CA ALA A 71 4.31 -5.76 -1.77
C ALA A 71 5.74 -5.46 -1.28
N ALA A 72 6.16 -4.20 -1.30
CA ALA A 72 7.43 -3.75 -0.73
C ALA A 72 7.47 -3.98 0.79
N TYR A 73 6.37 -3.67 1.50
CA TYR A 73 6.24 -3.91 2.94
C TYR A 73 6.39 -5.41 3.28
N ALA A 74 5.72 -6.29 2.53
CA ALA A 74 5.85 -7.73 2.71
C ALA A 74 7.27 -8.26 2.44
N ALA A 75 8.03 -7.56 1.59
CA ALA A 75 9.44 -7.88 1.31
C ALA A 75 10.42 -7.22 2.28
N GLU A 76 9.95 -6.38 3.21
CA GLU A 76 10.75 -5.53 4.09
C GLU A 76 11.68 -4.56 3.32
N ASP A 77 11.28 -4.20 2.10
CA ASP A 77 11.91 -3.15 1.31
C ASP A 77 11.38 -1.79 1.76
N TRP A 78 11.97 -1.26 2.84
CA TRP A 78 11.49 -0.05 3.49
C TRP A 78 11.64 1.20 2.63
N GLU A 79 12.68 1.28 1.82
CA GLU A 79 12.87 2.36 0.86
C GLU A 79 11.79 2.30 -0.24
N GLY A 80 11.49 1.09 -0.73
CA GLY A 80 10.38 0.85 -1.66
C GLY A 80 9.02 1.23 -1.07
N VAL A 81 8.76 0.92 0.21
CA VAL A 81 7.52 1.34 0.91
C VAL A 81 7.35 2.85 0.87
N VAL A 82 8.42 3.61 1.16
CA VAL A 82 8.38 5.08 1.12
C VAL A 82 8.22 5.59 -0.30
N TYR A 83 8.91 5.00 -1.27
CA TYR A 83 8.83 5.40 -2.67
C TYR A 83 7.40 5.24 -3.23
N TYR A 84 6.84 4.02 -3.14
CA TYR A 84 5.51 3.75 -3.67
C TYR A 84 4.42 4.51 -2.90
N GLY A 85 4.59 4.66 -1.59
CA GLY A 85 3.68 5.45 -0.77
C GLY A 85 3.61 6.91 -1.20
N ARG A 86 4.76 7.55 -1.49
CA ARG A 86 4.82 8.91 -2.02
C ARG A 86 4.09 9.03 -3.36
N GLN A 87 4.38 8.13 -4.30
CA GLN A 87 3.67 8.12 -5.58
C GLN A 87 2.15 8.01 -5.40
N ALA A 88 1.71 7.17 -4.45
CA ALA A 88 0.29 7.01 -4.14
C ALA A 88 -0.33 8.31 -3.62
N VAL A 89 0.26 8.94 -2.61
CA VAL A 89 -0.34 10.12 -1.96
C VAL A 89 -0.26 11.39 -2.81
N ASP A 90 0.66 11.47 -3.77
CA ASP A 90 0.73 12.55 -4.75
C ASP A 90 -0.48 12.55 -5.71
N ILE A 91 -1.18 11.42 -5.85
CA ILE A 91 -2.45 11.33 -6.57
C ILE A 91 -3.56 11.79 -5.63
N THR A 92 -4.04 13.02 -5.78
CA THR A 92 -5.03 13.64 -4.88
C THR A 92 -6.45 13.52 -5.36
N GLU A 93 -6.66 13.26 -6.66
CA GLU A 93 -7.99 13.13 -7.23
C GLU A 93 -8.45 11.68 -7.22
N ARG A 94 -9.49 11.40 -6.44
CA ARG A 94 -10.12 10.08 -6.41
C ARG A 94 -11.01 9.91 -7.64
N SER A 95 -10.79 8.85 -8.39
CA SER A 95 -11.65 8.53 -9.53
C SER A 95 -13.09 8.23 -9.08
N GLY A 96 -14.07 8.49 -9.93
CA GLY A 96 -15.47 8.14 -9.67
C GLY A 96 -15.82 6.67 -9.90
N PHE A 97 -14.84 5.80 -10.09
CA PHE A 97 -15.07 4.38 -10.36
C PHE A 97 -15.45 3.60 -9.10
N TYR A 98 -16.35 2.62 -9.26
CA TYR A 98 -16.81 1.77 -8.15
C TYR A 98 -15.75 0.82 -7.57
N ILE A 99 -14.62 0.66 -8.26
CA ILE A 99 -13.52 -0.23 -7.86
C ILE A 99 -12.44 0.46 -7.00
N ASN A 100 -12.71 1.68 -6.51
CA ASN A 100 -11.85 2.37 -5.56
C ASN A 100 -11.82 1.61 -4.22
N GLU A 101 -10.67 1.64 -3.58
CA GLU A 101 -10.47 1.03 -2.26
C GLU A 101 -10.22 2.12 -1.22
N ASP A 102 -11.11 2.26 -0.23
CA ASP A 102 -11.02 3.28 0.82
C ASP A 102 -9.67 3.25 1.56
N ARG A 103 -9.11 2.06 1.73
CA ARG A 103 -7.79 1.89 2.36
C ARG A 103 -6.67 2.67 1.66
N ALA A 104 -6.74 2.80 0.33
CA ALA A 104 -5.75 3.57 -0.43
C ALA A 104 -5.86 5.07 -0.19
N TRP A 105 -7.02 5.55 0.28
CA TRP A 105 -7.36 6.95 0.45
C TRP A 105 -7.40 7.41 1.92
N GLY A 106 -7.20 6.49 2.87
CA GLY A 106 -7.15 6.75 4.29
C GLY A 106 -5.73 6.79 4.86
N ALA A 107 -5.61 6.46 6.14
CA ALA A 107 -4.36 6.52 6.90
C ALA A 107 -3.27 5.54 6.42
N TYR A 108 -3.66 4.44 5.75
CA TYR A 108 -2.74 3.33 5.49
C TYR A 108 -1.45 3.72 4.73
N PRO A 109 -1.48 4.47 3.60
CA PRO A 109 -0.25 4.81 2.89
C PRO A 109 0.73 5.63 3.76
N TRP A 110 0.20 6.52 4.56
CA TRP A 110 0.96 7.35 5.49
C TRP A 110 1.57 6.56 6.64
N ASP A 111 0.78 5.70 7.27
CA ASP A 111 1.22 4.84 8.36
C ASP A 111 2.31 3.85 7.92
N ALA A 112 2.16 3.26 6.73
CA ALA A 112 3.18 2.38 6.16
C ALA A 112 4.49 3.12 5.91
N MET A 113 4.45 4.36 5.36
CA MET A 113 5.64 5.20 5.20
C MET A 113 6.27 5.58 6.55
N ALA A 114 5.46 5.94 7.54
CA ALA A 114 5.95 6.26 8.88
C ALA A 114 6.71 5.09 9.50
N TYR A 115 6.13 3.90 9.45
CA TYR A 115 6.78 2.70 9.94
C TYR A 115 8.07 2.37 9.17
N ALA A 116 8.06 2.49 7.85
CA ALA A 116 9.24 2.26 7.01
C ALA A 116 10.38 3.24 7.37
N CYS A 117 10.07 4.53 7.52
CA CYS A 117 11.04 5.53 7.96
C CYS A 117 11.61 5.22 9.36
N TYR A 118 10.76 4.76 10.29
CA TYR A 118 11.22 4.28 11.59
C TYR A 118 12.21 3.11 11.47
N ARG A 119 11.91 2.14 10.60
CA ARG A 119 12.76 0.95 10.36
C ARG A 119 14.13 1.31 9.79
N ILE A 120 14.24 2.34 8.95
CA ILE A 120 15.52 2.83 8.40
C ILE A 120 16.20 3.88 9.28
N GLY A 121 15.60 4.24 10.42
CA GLY A 121 16.18 5.18 11.39
C GLY A 121 15.91 6.66 11.11
N ASP A 122 15.10 7.01 10.12
CA ASP A 122 14.68 8.39 9.87
C ASP A 122 13.44 8.74 10.73
N LEU A 123 13.71 9.00 12.01
CA LEU A 123 12.65 9.33 12.98
C LEU A 123 11.93 10.65 12.66
N ARG A 124 12.60 11.58 11.99
CA ARG A 124 11.99 12.85 11.59
C ARG A 124 10.91 12.62 10.52
N ALA A 125 11.24 11.87 9.47
CA ALA A 125 10.27 11.51 8.45
C ALA A 125 9.18 10.58 9.00
N ALA A 126 9.52 9.64 9.88
CA ALA A 126 8.56 8.77 10.56
C ALA A 126 7.50 9.58 11.32
N GLY A 127 7.93 10.57 12.11
CA GLY A 127 7.02 11.47 12.81
C GLY A 127 6.12 12.26 11.86
N ALA A 128 6.69 12.85 10.81
CA ALA A 128 5.92 13.63 9.83
C ALA A 128 4.84 12.79 9.12
N TYR A 129 5.18 11.59 8.66
CA TYR A 129 4.19 10.70 8.04
C TYR A 129 3.18 10.15 9.06
N GLY A 130 3.60 9.89 10.31
CA GLY A 130 2.68 9.49 11.38
C GLY A 130 1.64 10.56 11.70
N GLU A 131 2.03 11.83 11.69
CA GLU A 131 1.10 12.97 11.82
C GLU A 131 0.08 13.00 10.67
N GLN A 132 0.51 12.74 9.42
CA GLN A 132 -0.43 12.66 8.29
C GLN A 132 -1.41 11.48 8.46
N ALA A 133 -0.96 10.32 8.93
CA ALA A 133 -1.84 9.19 9.21
C ALA A 133 -2.89 9.55 10.27
N LEU A 134 -2.52 10.31 11.31
CA LEU A 134 -3.44 10.77 12.34
C LEU A 134 -4.42 11.84 11.86
N LEU A 135 -4.10 12.62 10.82
CA LEU A 135 -5.08 13.52 10.20
C LEU A 135 -6.23 12.75 9.55
N GLU A 136 -5.95 11.56 9.01
CA GLU A 136 -6.97 10.68 8.42
C GLU A 136 -7.77 9.92 9.50
N GLU A 137 -7.11 9.48 10.57
CA GLU A 137 -7.71 8.70 11.65
C GLU A 137 -7.24 9.23 13.03
N PRO A 138 -7.78 10.36 13.51
CA PRO A 138 -7.28 11.05 14.72
C PRO A 138 -7.37 10.22 16.01
N ASP A 139 -8.40 9.39 16.13
CA ASP A 139 -8.68 8.61 17.33
C ASP A 139 -8.19 7.16 17.26
N ASN A 140 -7.40 6.83 16.23
CA ASN A 140 -6.86 5.47 16.08
C ASN A 140 -5.78 5.19 17.15
N PRO A 141 -6.05 4.29 18.14
CA PRO A 141 -5.15 4.09 19.26
C PRO A 141 -3.80 3.49 18.83
N ARG A 142 -3.76 2.72 17.75
CA ARG A 142 -2.53 2.15 17.22
C ARG A 142 -1.64 3.24 16.61
N LEU A 143 -2.20 4.19 15.88
CA LEU A 143 -1.45 5.32 15.31
C LEU A 143 -0.91 6.23 16.41
N LEU A 144 -1.71 6.51 17.43
CA LEU A 144 -1.30 7.29 18.61
C LEU A 144 -0.15 6.59 19.36
N GLU A 145 -0.21 5.28 19.52
CA GLU A 145 0.87 4.50 20.13
C GLU A 145 2.14 4.53 19.29
N ASN A 146 2.02 4.35 17.97
CA ASN A 146 3.17 4.40 17.05
C ASN A 146 3.91 5.73 17.13
N MET A 147 3.20 6.86 17.28
CA MET A 147 3.81 8.18 17.40
C MET A 147 4.78 8.30 18.57
N ARG A 148 4.57 7.56 19.66
CA ARG A 148 5.51 7.55 20.80
C ARG A 148 6.89 7.03 20.43
N PHE A 149 6.95 6.12 19.46
CA PHE A 149 8.21 5.59 18.94
C PHE A 149 8.86 6.55 17.94
N TYR A 150 8.05 7.23 17.11
CA TYR A 150 8.53 8.11 16.05
C TYR A 150 9.07 9.44 16.58
N VAL A 151 8.39 10.04 17.58
CA VAL A 151 8.78 11.37 18.10
C VAL A 151 9.84 11.27 19.20
N GLY A 152 10.19 10.04 19.66
CA GLY A 152 11.00 9.83 20.83
C GLY A 152 10.31 10.32 22.11
N ASN A 153 10.65 9.77 23.26
CA ASN A 153 10.21 10.32 24.53
C ASN A 153 10.87 11.71 24.73
N LYS A 154 10.27 12.78 24.21
CA LYS A 154 10.60 14.16 24.60
C LYS A 154 10.16 14.43 26.04
N GLY A 155 10.42 13.49 26.94
CA GLY A 155 10.04 13.55 28.35
C GLY A 155 11.10 12.95 29.23
N GLY A 156 12.30 13.54 29.26
CA GLY A 156 13.41 13.07 30.10
C GLY A 156 14.63 13.98 30.03
N GLY A 157 14.41 15.27 29.84
CA GLY A 157 15.39 16.27 30.14
C GLY A 157 15.09 16.83 31.52
N TYR A 158 15.61 16.20 32.53
CA TYR A 158 15.74 16.81 33.86
C TYR A 158 17.14 16.62 34.34
N GLU A 159 17.79 17.76 34.57
CA GLU A 159 18.94 18.08 35.39
C GLU A 159 20.30 17.60 34.91
#